data_db773b82f0fe1f8661b2519183379357
#
_entry.id   db773b82f0fe1f8661b2519183379357
#
_cell.length_a   1.000
_cell.length_b   1.000
_cell.length_c   1.000
_cell.angle_alpha   90.00
_cell.angle_beta   90.00
_cell.angle_gamma   90.00
#
_symmetry.space_group_name_H-M   'P 1'
#
loop_
_entity.id
_entity.type
_entity.pdbx_description
1 polymer ?
#
loop_
_entity_poly.entity_id
_entity_poly.type
_entity_poly.pdbx_seq_one_letter_code
_entity_poly.pdbx_strand_id
1 'polypeptide(L)'
;MQRRSYILLGLMLVVLLGVFVCLRMQERAQIDFEQVEPIPGYKMEMREPPLRVAMISVLNHARTEGYQSQMVRSLGRLLGRPVLRLHRRSYAEINQLLAKGDADVAFLSSGAYMVYGKKEDVRLLAMPERGGTNYYFSYVIVPRASNLTSLAELRGRRFVYVDPMSYSGYLELRAYLRKVGEDPERFFRSSYFTYSHDDSLRAVADGLVDGGVIASLTYDYYREYAPAILEQVRIVQVLPGSGMGPVVARRDLREADAVQEILLHLDRDPEAKEAMEQLLIDRFVPPQPELYPRFSPEEGI
;
A
#
# COMPACT_ATOMS: atom_id res chain seq x y z
N MET A 1 -26.11 30.53 -54.72
CA MET A 1 -26.25 29.94 -53.35
C MET A 1 -26.12 28.41 -53.35
N GLN A 2 -26.67 27.66 -54.27
CA GLN A 2 -26.66 26.17 -54.24
C GLN A 2 -25.27 25.52 -54.29
N ARG A 3 -24.29 26.04 -55.04
CA ARG A 3 -22.93 25.42 -55.12
C ARG A 3 -22.17 25.42 -53.79
N ARG A 4 -22.34 26.44 -52.92
CA ARG A 4 -21.70 26.50 -51.59
C ARG A 4 -22.29 25.49 -50.63
N SER A 5 -23.60 25.18 -50.74
CA SER A 5 -24.28 24.20 -49.89
C SER A 5 -23.81 22.77 -50.17
N TYR A 6 -23.54 22.43 -51.43
CA TYR A 6 -23.02 21.11 -51.80
C TYR A 6 -21.57 20.90 -51.35
N ILE A 7 -20.75 21.94 -51.34
CA ILE A 7 -19.37 21.88 -50.83
C ILE A 7 -19.36 21.67 -49.32
N LEU A 8 -20.21 22.37 -48.57
CA LEU A 8 -20.36 22.18 -47.10
C LEU A 8 -20.90 20.79 -46.74
N LEU A 9 -21.86 20.29 -47.53
CA LEU A 9 -22.39 18.94 -47.33
C LEU A 9 -21.32 17.86 -47.58
N GLY A 10 -20.50 18.03 -48.63
CA GLY A 10 -19.38 17.14 -48.93
C GLY A 10 -18.31 17.12 -47.84
N LEU A 11 -17.94 18.30 -47.30
CA LEU A 11 -17.00 18.43 -46.20
C LEU A 11 -17.52 17.77 -44.92
N MET A 12 -18.80 17.95 -44.60
CA MET A 12 -19.42 17.32 -43.44
C MET A 12 -19.46 15.78 -43.53
N LEU A 13 -19.70 15.26 -44.75
CA LEU A 13 -19.68 13.81 -45.00
C LEU A 13 -18.27 13.21 -44.84
N VAL A 14 -17.23 13.92 -45.29
CA VAL A 14 -15.83 13.50 -45.13
C VAL A 14 -15.42 13.49 -43.66
N VAL A 15 -15.84 14.51 -42.87
CA VAL A 15 -15.57 14.56 -41.44
C VAL A 15 -16.28 13.44 -40.71
N LEU A 16 -17.56 13.18 -41.02
CA LEU A 16 -18.32 12.08 -40.40
C LEU A 16 -17.71 10.71 -40.76
N LEU A 17 -17.26 10.53 -41.99
CA LEU A 17 -16.57 9.30 -42.40
C LEU A 17 -15.25 9.13 -41.67
N GLY A 18 -14.49 10.20 -41.49
CA GLY A 18 -13.24 10.22 -40.70
C GLY A 18 -13.46 9.86 -39.25
N VAL A 19 -14.47 10.44 -38.61
CA VAL A 19 -14.85 10.12 -37.23
C VAL A 19 -15.31 8.66 -37.10
N PHE A 20 -16.12 8.16 -38.05
CA PHE A 20 -16.57 6.78 -38.09
C PHE A 20 -15.41 5.79 -38.24
N VAL A 21 -14.45 6.09 -39.10
CA VAL A 21 -13.24 5.28 -39.29
C VAL A 21 -12.37 5.30 -38.01
N CYS A 22 -12.19 6.46 -37.39
CA CYS A 22 -11.45 6.57 -36.09
C CYS A 22 -12.13 5.75 -34.97
N LEU A 23 -13.45 5.85 -34.83
CA LEU A 23 -14.21 5.06 -33.85
C LEU A 23 -14.09 3.57 -34.11
N ARG A 24 -14.17 3.14 -35.38
CA ARG A 24 -13.95 1.73 -35.75
C ARG A 24 -12.52 1.25 -35.56
N MET A 25 -11.53 2.12 -35.70
CA MET A 25 -10.14 1.78 -35.39
C MET A 25 -9.89 1.70 -33.89
N GLN A 26 -10.56 2.51 -33.07
CA GLN A 26 -10.51 2.42 -31.62
C GLN A 26 -11.13 1.15 -31.07
N GLU A 27 -12.25 0.69 -31.65
CA GLU A 27 -12.86 -0.61 -31.31
C GLU A 27 -11.94 -1.81 -31.64
N ARG A 28 -11.11 -1.70 -32.69
CA ARG A 28 -10.15 -2.76 -33.06
C ARG A 28 -8.87 -2.76 -32.24
N ALA A 29 -8.61 -1.70 -31.48
CA ALA A 29 -7.45 -1.59 -30.61
C ALA A 29 -7.72 -2.06 -29.15
N GLN A 30 -8.94 -2.45 -28.83
CA GLN A 30 -9.20 -3.09 -27.54
C GLN A 30 -8.65 -4.52 -27.59
N ILE A 31 -7.55 -4.74 -26.87
CA ILE A 31 -7.07 -6.09 -26.60
C ILE A 31 -8.09 -6.74 -25.66
N ASP A 32 -8.85 -7.68 -26.18
CA ASP A 32 -9.76 -8.50 -25.40
C ASP A 32 -8.94 -9.54 -24.65
N PHE A 33 -8.67 -9.27 -23.36
CA PHE A 33 -7.93 -10.17 -22.49
C PHE A 33 -8.70 -11.43 -22.12
N GLU A 34 -9.98 -11.54 -22.49
CA GLU A 34 -10.78 -12.76 -22.30
C GLU A 34 -10.61 -13.74 -23.49
N GLN A 35 -10.15 -13.27 -24.64
CA GLN A 35 -9.83 -14.09 -25.80
C GLN A 35 -8.33 -14.42 -25.85
N VAL A 36 -7.83 -15.13 -24.85
CA VAL A 36 -6.52 -15.77 -24.95
C VAL A 36 -6.66 -17.05 -25.75
N GLU A 37 -6.38 -17.02 -27.06
CA GLU A 37 -6.22 -18.25 -27.83
C GLU A 37 -5.01 -19.02 -27.27
N PRO A 38 -5.19 -20.29 -26.85
CA PRO A 38 -4.06 -21.07 -26.37
C PRO A 38 -3.06 -21.25 -27.52
N ILE A 39 -1.81 -20.91 -27.26
CA ILE A 39 -0.73 -21.16 -28.22
C ILE A 39 -0.72 -22.66 -28.54
N PRO A 40 -0.95 -23.06 -29.81
CA PRO A 40 -0.98 -24.46 -30.17
C PRO A 40 0.32 -25.16 -29.78
N GLY A 41 0.23 -26.19 -28.96
CA GLY A 41 1.37 -26.96 -28.47
C GLY A 41 1.93 -26.56 -27.13
N TYR A 42 1.48 -25.46 -26.51
CA TYR A 42 1.89 -25.06 -25.16
C TYR A 42 0.83 -25.54 -24.15
N LYS A 43 0.91 -26.80 -23.75
CA LYS A 43 0.24 -27.26 -22.52
C LYS A 43 1.06 -26.83 -21.33
N MET A 44 0.78 -25.67 -20.76
CA MET A 44 1.23 -25.36 -19.41
C MET A 44 0.35 -26.19 -18.46
N GLU A 45 0.77 -27.42 -18.19
CA GLU A 45 0.26 -28.16 -17.04
C GLU A 45 0.74 -27.43 -15.78
N MET A 46 0.03 -26.37 -15.38
CA MET A 46 0.14 -25.88 -14.01
C MET A 46 -0.48 -26.97 -13.14
N ARG A 47 0.37 -27.79 -12.54
CA ARG A 47 -0.07 -28.86 -11.63
C ARG A 47 -0.89 -28.30 -10.47
N GLU A 48 -0.67 -27.04 -10.11
CA GLU A 48 -1.43 -26.31 -9.08
C GLU A 48 -1.59 -24.82 -9.47
N PRO A 49 -2.73 -24.18 -9.13
CA PRO A 49 -2.92 -22.76 -9.36
C PRO A 49 -1.90 -21.96 -8.54
N PRO A 50 -1.45 -20.79 -9.02
CA PRO A 50 -0.45 -19.99 -8.30
C PRO A 50 -0.97 -19.57 -6.93
N LEU A 51 -0.06 -19.53 -5.92
CA LEU A 51 -0.34 -18.90 -4.65
C LEU A 51 -0.49 -17.39 -4.86
N ARG A 52 -1.64 -16.83 -4.55
CA ARG A 52 -1.95 -15.40 -4.74
C ARG A 52 -1.53 -14.63 -3.50
N VAL A 53 -0.49 -13.79 -3.65
CA VAL A 53 0.12 -13.03 -2.56
C VAL A 53 -0.17 -11.54 -2.75
N ALA A 54 -1.04 -10.98 -1.94
CA ALA A 54 -1.34 -9.56 -1.94
C ALA A 54 -0.34 -8.80 -1.06
N MET A 55 0.12 -7.64 -1.51
CA MET A 55 1.06 -6.82 -0.76
C MET A 55 0.66 -5.36 -0.74
N ILE A 56 0.72 -4.76 0.45
CA ILE A 56 0.68 -3.33 0.67
C ILE A 56 2.11 -2.79 0.59
N SER A 57 2.30 -1.65 -0.07
CA SER A 57 3.56 -0.94 -0.06
C SER A 57 3.50 0.20 0.96
N VAL A 58 4.21 0.06 2.07
CA VAL A 58 4.42 1.14 3.06
C VAL A 58 5.59 2.02 2.63
N LEU A 59 6.56 1.44 1.94
CA LEU A 59 7.76 2.11 1.41
C LEU A 59 7.54 2.53 -0.05
N ASN A 60 8.45 3.36 -0.58
CA ASN A 60 8.41 3.83 -1.96
C ASN A 60 8.19 2.71 -2.97
N HIS A 61 6.99 2.64 -3.54
CA HIS A 61 6.59 1.56 -4.42
C HIS A 61 7.52 1.45 -5.65
N ALA A 62 7.84 2.57 -6.29
CA ALA A 62 8.68 2.57 -7.48
C ALA A 62 10.10 2.01 -7.23
N ARG A 63 10.62 2.19 -6.01
CA ARG A 63 11.95 1.68 -5.63
C ARG A 63 11.91 0.26 -5.08
N THR A 64 10.82 -0.13 -4.43
CA THR A 64 10.74 -1.40 -3.68
C THR A 64 9.99 -2.51 -4.41
N GLU A 65 9.32 -2.21 -5.53
CA GLU A 65 8.52 -3.20 -6.28
C GLU A 65 9.34 -4.42 -6.71
N GLY A 66 10.56 -4.20 -7.21
CA GLY A 66 11.47 -5.27 -7.62
C GLY A 66 11.80 -6.20 -6.45
N TYR A 67 12.12 -5.65 -5.30
CA TYR A 67 12.46 -6.40 -4.09
C TYR A 67 11.25 -7.12 -3.48
N GLN A 68 10.07 -6.50 -3.47
CA GLN A 68 8.84 -7.18 -3.09
C GLN A 68 8.56 -8.38 -3.98
N SER A 69 8.74 -8.21 -5.30
CA SER A 69 8.57 -9.30 -6.26
C SER A 69 9.60 -10.40 -6.07
N GLN A 70 10.86 -10.06 -5.77
CA GLN A 70 11.94 -11.01 -5.48
C GLN A 70 11.63 -11.81 -4.22
N MET A 71 11.24 -11.16 -3.13
CA MET A 71 10.85 -11.81 -1.87
C MET A 71 9.69 -12.79 -2.08
N VAL A 72 8.64 -12.40 -2.80
CA VAL A 72 7.49 -13.27 -3.09
C VAL A 72 7.87 -14.43 -4.01
N ARG A 73 8.76 -14.23 -4.99
CA ARG A 73 9.27 -15.33 -5.83
C ARG A 73 10.09 -16.33 -5.00
N SER A 74 10.94 -15.86 -4.08
CA SER A 74 11.68 -16.74 -3.18
C SER A 74 10.75 -17.57 -2.30
N LEU A 75 9.66 -16.98 -1.77
CA LEU A 75 8.62 -17.72 -1.06
C LEU A 75 8.03 -18.84 -1.93
N GLY A 76 7.66 -18.54 -3.17
CA GLY A 76 7.10 -19.54 -4.09
C GLY A 76 8.09 -20.65 -4.45
N ARG A 77 9.36 -20.30 -4.69
CA ARG A 77 10.44 -21.26 -4.97
C ARG A 77 10.65 -22.21 -3.80
N LEU A 78 10.72 -21.68 -2.58
CA LEU A 78 10.89 -22.49 -1.36
C LEU A 78 9.66 -23.37 -1.06
N LEU A 79 8.46 -22.88 -1.40
CA LEU A 79 7.21 -23.64 -1.28
C LEU A 79 7.06 -24.70 -2.39
N GLY A 80 7.83 -24.60 -3.48
CA GLY A 80 7.66 -25.46 -4.66
C GLY A 80 6.39 -25.17 -5.47
N ARG A 81 5.81 -23.94 -5.36
CA ARG A 81 4.56 -23.54 -5.98
C ARG A 81 4.72 -22.20 -6.71
N PRO A 82 4.15 -22.03 -7.93
CA PRO A 82 4.10 -20.73 -8.59
C PRO A 82 3.41 -19.68 -7.70
N VAL A 83 3.86 -18.43 -7.79
CA VAL A 83 3.27 -17.30 -7.05
C VAL A 83 2.76 -16.24 -8.01
N LEU A 84 1.66 -15.60 -7.64
CA LEU A 84 1.12 -14.41 -8.29
C LEU A 84 1.08 -13.28 -7.27
N ARG A 85 1.91 -12.25 -7.46
CA ARG A 85 1.88 -11.06 -6.62
C ARG A 85 0.74 -10.14 -7.06
N LEU A 86 -0.12 -9.79 -6.13
CA LEU A 86 -1.24 -8.87 -6.31
C LEU A 86 -0.90 -7.53 -5.65
N HIS A 87 -0.92 -6.45 -6.44
CA HIS A 87 -0.76 -5.10 -5.94
C HIS A 87 -2.06 -4.32 -6.08
N ARG A 88 -2.36 -3.44 -5.12
CA ARG A 88 -3.50 -2.50 -5.15
C ARG A 88 -3.07 -1.14 -4.60
N ARG A 89 -3.82 -0.10 -4.94
CA ARG A 89 -3.52 1.28 -4.55
C ARG A 89 -3.86 1.57 -3.10
N SER A 90 -4.94 1.01 -2.58
CA SER A 90 -5.41 1.27 -1.22
C SER A 90 -5.36 0.02 -0.35
N TYR A 91 -5.30 0.22 0.94
CA TYR A 91 -5.35 -0.86 1.92
C TYR A 91 -6.72 -1.56 1.93
N ALA A 92 -7.79 -0.80 1.66
CA ALA A 92 -9.13 -1.35 1.54
C ALA A 92 -9.25 -2.38 0.42
N GLU A 93 -8.63 -2.11 -0.75
CA GLU A 93 -8.64 -3.06 -1.87
C GLU A 93 -7.91 -4.37 -1.54
N ILE A 94 -6.80 -4.32 -0.78
CA ILE A 94 -6.11 -5.53 -0.31
C ILE A 94 -6.99 -6.32 0.66
N ASN A 95 -7.64 -5.65 1.62
CA ASN A 95 -8.59 -6.29 2.52
C ASN A 95 -9.76 -6.94 1.77
N GLN A 96 -10.24 -6.31 0.67
CA GLN A 96 -11.28 -6.89 -0.18
C GLN A 96 -10.81 -8.15 -0.92
N LEU A 97 -9.56 -8.20 -1.40
CA LEU A 97 -9.02 -9.42 -2.02
C LEU A 97 -9.05 -10.59 -1.05
N LEU A 98 -8.63 -10.37 0.21
CA LEU A 98 -8.73 -11.41 1.26
C LEU A 98 -10.17 -11.81 1.54
N ALA A 99 -11.05 -10.84 1.75
CA ALA A 99 -12.45 -11.07 2.11
C ALA A 99 -13.26 -11.81 1.03
N LYS A 100 -12.86 -11.65 -0.26
CA LYS A 100 -13.45 -12.36 -1.41
C LYS A 100 -12.77 -13.69 -1.71
N GLY A 101 -11.66 -14.02 -1.04
CA GLY A 101 -10.85 -15.18 -1.36
C GLY A 101 -10.03 -15.05 -2.65
N ASP A 102 -9.82 -13.82 -3.13
CA ASP A 102 -8.99 -13.52 -4.32
C ASP A 102 -7.50 -13.43 -3.99
N ALA A 103 -7.13 -13.39 -2.71
CA ALA A 103 -5.76 -13.53 -2.22
C ALA A 103 -5.68 -14.67 -1.20
N ASP A 104 -4.61 -15.46 -1.26
CA ASP A 104 -4.37 -16.59 -0.36
C ASP A 104 -3.53 -16.16 0.85
N VAL A 105 -2.54 -15.29 0.61
CA VAL A 105 -1.65 -14.68 1.60
C VAL A 105 -1.64 -13.17 1.39
N ALA A 106 -1.57 -12.39 2.46
CA ALA A 106 -1.43 -10.94 2.36
C ALA A 106 -0.43 -10.38 3.37
N PHE A 107 0.40 -9.45 2.89
CA PHE A 107 1.22 -8.57 3.72
C PHE A 107 0.41 -7.30 3.96
N LEU A 108 -0.11 -7.12 5.15
CA LEU A 108 -1.00 -6.02 5.52
C LEU A 108 -0.25 -4.91 6.25
N SER A 109 -0.80 -3.68 6.23
CA SER A 109 -0.43 -2.72 7.26
C SER A 109 -1.08 -3.10 8.59
N SER A 110 -0.49 -2.69 9.71
CA SER A 110 -1.07 -2.95 11.03
C SER A 110 -2.50 -2.41 11.15
N GLY A 111 -2.76 -1.19 10.68
CA GLY A 111 -4.09 -0.60 10.70
C GLY A 111 -5.10 -1.36 9.83
N ALA A 112 -4.72 -1.75 8.61
CA ALA A 112 -5.58 -2.57 7.74
C ALA A 112 -5.97 -3.90 8.41
N TYR A 113 -5.03 -4.54 9.10
CA TYR A 113 -5.32 -5.73 9.90
C TYR A 113 -6.22 -5.42 11.11
N MET A 114 -5.96 -4.32 11.83
CA MET A 114 -6.76 -3.94 13.02
C MET A 114 -8.24 -3.74 12.68
N VAL A 115 -8.52 -3.11 11.54
CA VAL A 115 -9.90 -2.82 11.06
C VAL A 115 -10.49 -3.91 10.18
N TYR A 116 -9.76 -5.00 9.92
CA TYR A 116 -10.27 -6.10 9.12
C TYR A 116 -11.42 -6.81 9.83
N GLY A 117 -12.61 -6.74 9.22
CA GLY A 117 -13.87 -7.17 9.87
C GLY A 117 -14.08 -8.68 9.94
N LYS A 118 -13.26 -9.49 9.23
CA LYS A 118 -13.39 -10.95 9.15
C LYS A 118 -12.12 -11.65 9.65
N LYS A 119 -11.68 -11.29 10.88
CA LYS A 119 -10.45 -11.84 11.47
C LYS A 119 -10.50 -13.35 11.68
N GLU A 120 -11.70 -13.90 11.84
CA GLU A 120 -11.96 -15.35 11.92
C GLU A 120 -11.64 -16.09 10.62
N ASP A 121 -11.68 -15.39 9.47
CA ASP A 121 -11.39 -15.98 8.15
C ASP A 121 -9.90 -15.98 7.80
N VAL A 122 -9.07 -15.37 8.64
CA VAL A 122 -7.62 -15.28 8.44
C VAL A 122 -6.85 -15.84 9.62
N ARG A 123 -5.60 -16.21 9.34
CA ARG A 123 -4.60 -16.64 10.32
C ARG A 123 -3.39 -15.72 10.21
N LEU A 124 -2.90 -15.23 11.34
CA LEU A 124 -1.59 -14.57 11.43
C LEU A 124 -0.48 -15.59 11.21
N LEU A 125 0.44 -15.32 10.30
CA LEU A 125 1.57 -16.20 10.01
C LEU A 125 2.87 -15.66 10.61
N ALA A 126 3.17 -14.39 10.37
CA ALA A 126 4.42 -13.78 10.79
C ALA A 126 4.27 -12.25 10.86
N MET A 127 5.26 -11.59 11.42
CA MET A 127 5.45 -10.16 11.35
C MET A 127 6.92 -9.81 11.10
N PRO A 128 7.23 -8.73 10.39
CA PRO A 128 8.62 -8.32 10.16
C PRO A 128 9.25 -7.78 11.44
N GLU A 129 10.58 -7.91 11.53
CA GLU A 129 11.44 -7.32 12.55
C GLU A 129 12.55 -6.53 11.89
N ARG A 130 12.92 -5.37 12.45
CA ARG A 130 14.04 -4.53 12.05
C ARG A 130 14.79 -4.02 13.30
N GLY A 131 16.12 -4.16 13.32
CA GLY A 131 16.94 -3.68 14.43
C GLY A 131 16.59 -4.31 15.78
N GLY A 132 16.12 -5.56 15.79
CA GLY A 132 15.68 -6.28 17.00
C GLY A 132 14.31 -5.81 17.52
N THR A 133 13.55 -5.01 16.76
CA THR A 133 12.20 -4.60 17.11
C THR A 133 11.21 -4.92 15.99
N ASN A 134 10.01 -5.31 16.38
CA ASN A 134 8.87 -5.53 15.51
C ASN A 134 7.79 -4.45 15.73
N TYR A 135 8.18 -3.30 16.24
CA TYR A 135 7.33 -2.18 16.63
C TYR A 135 7.76 -0.90 15.92
N TYR A 136 6.81 -0.05 15.52
CA TYR A 136 7.08 1.20 14.83
C TYR A 136 6.13 2.31 15.30
N PHE A 137 6.44 3.57 14.98
CA PHE A 137 5.75 4.75 15.48
C PHE A 137 5.10 5.57 14.37
N SER A 138 4.22 6.49 14.76
CA SER A 138 3.68 7.53 13.89
C SER A 138 4.44 8.83 14.14
N TYR A 139 4.92 9.47 13.08
CA TYR A 139 5.61 10.76 13.13
C TYR A 139 4.75 11.85 12.51
N VAL A 140 4.39 12.87 13.30
CA VAL A 140 3.81 14.11 12.77
C VAL A 140 4.96 15.00 12.33
N ILE A 141 4.94 15.38 11.07
CA ILE A 141 6.00 16.15 10.43
C ILE A 141 5.47 17.48 9.88
N VAL A 142 6.35 18.46 9.85
CA VAL A 142 6.11 19.80 9.28
C VAL A 142 7.28 20.21 8.39
N PRO A 143 7.11 21.17 7.45
CA PRO A 143 8.24 21.72 6.70
C PRO A 143 9.30 22.28 7.65
N ARG A 144 10.58 22.01 7.35
CA ARG A 144 11.72 22.51 8.14
C ARG A 144 11.71 24.03 8.28
N ALA A 145 11.32 24.73 7.20
CA ALA A 145 11.27 26.18 7.15
C ALA A 145 10.09 26.78 7.93
N SER A 146 9.13 25.98 8.39
CA SER A 146 7.98 26.46 9.17
C SER A 146 8.38 26.77 10.61
N ASN A 147 7.63 27.67 11.26
CA ASN A 147 7.79 27.97 12.69
C ASN A 147 6.99 27.02 13.60
N LEU A 148 6.27 26.04 13.03
CA LEU A 148 5.44 25.10 13.78
C LEU A 148 6.32 24.13 14.58
N THR A 149 6.11 24.02 15.87
CA THR A 149 6.94 23.22 16.79
C THR A 149 6.17 22.10 17.50
N SER A 150 4.84 22.08 17.36
CA SER A 150 3.97 21.12 18.03
C SER A 150 2.75 20.74 17.17
N LEU A 151 2.13 19.60 17.50
CA LEU A 151 0.87 19.18 16.88
C LEU A 151 -0.25 20.22 17.13
N ALA A 152 -0.28 20.86 18.32
CA ALA A 152 -1.32 21.84 18.65
C ALA A 152 -1.32 23.05 17.69
N GLU A 153 -0.17 23.47 17.20
CA GLU A 153 -0.03 24.58 16.24
C GLU A 153 -0.49 24.22 14.81
N LEU A 154 -0.73 22.95 14.54
CA LEU A 154 -1.34 22.49 13.29
C LEU A 154 -2.86 22.66 13.26
N ARG A 155 -3.51 23.07 14.37
CA ARG A 155 -4.94 23.40 14.38
C ARG A 155 -5.27 24.45 13.32
N GLY A 156 -6.29 24.19 12.51
CA GLY A 156 -6.72 25.06 11.42
C GLY A 156 -5.75 25.16 10.26
N ARG A 157 -4.77 24.28 10.17
CA ARG A 157 -3.79 24.19 9.07
C ARG A 157 -4.20 23.16 8.01
N ARG A 158 -3.50 23.16 6.87
CA ARG A 158 -3.59 22.13 5.83
C ARG A 158 -2.79 20.91 6.26
N PHE A 159 -3.38 19.73 6.13
CA PHE A 159 -2.75 18.50 6.60
C PHE A 159 -2.88 17.35 5.59
N VAL A 160 -1.95 16.43 5.62
CA VAL A 160 -1.99 15.24 4.77
C VAL A 160 -1.93 13.97 5.60
N TYR A 161 -2.83 13.06 5.26
CA TYR A 161 -2.89 11.69 5.74
C TYR A 161 -2.40 10.71 4.67
N VAL A 162 -2.16 9.47 5.06
CA VAL A 162 -1.73 8.41 4.14
C VAL A 162 -2.91 7.65 3.54
N ASP A 163 -3.59 6.85 4.34
CA ASP A 163 -4.70 5.99 3.93
C ASP A 163 -5.67 5.85 5.11
N PRO A 164 -6.99 5.81 4.91
CA PRO A 164 -7.97 5.67 5.99
C PRO A 164 -7.77 4.44 6.90
N MET A 165 -7.12 3.39 6.39
CA MET A 165 -6.79 2.18 7.16
C MET A 165 -5.34 2.16 7.63
N SER A 166 -4.55 3.23 7.44
CA SER A 166 -3.18 3.29 7.94
C SER A 166 -3.16 3.60 9.43
N TYR A 167 -2.55 2.71 10.25
CA TYR A 167 -2.37 2.98 11.67
C TYR A 167 -1.58 4.27 11.87
N SER A 168 -0.33 4.30 11.43
CA SER A 168 0.59 5.41 11.64
C SER A 168 0.30 6.63 10.77
N GLY A 169 -0.39 6.45 9.65
CA GLY A 169 -0.69 7.53 8.70
C GLY A 169 -2.08 8.13 8.88
N TYR A 170 -2.88 7.65 9.85
CA TYR A 170 -4.24 8.17 10.07
C TYR A 170 -4.83 7.81 11.44
N LEU A 171 -5.02 6.49 11.74
CA LEU A 171 -5.85 6.05 12.86
C LEU A 171 -5.31 6.50 14.21
N GLU A 172 -4.00 6.38 14.43
CA GLU A 172 -3.37 6.77 15.69
C GLU A 172 -3.47 8.27 15.95
N LEU A 173 -3.26 9.11 14.94
CA LEU A 173 -3.40 10.56 15.12
C LEU A 173 -4.83 10.94 15.49
N ARG A 174 -5.84 10.31 14.90
CA ARG A 174 -7.25 10.54 15.25
C ARG A 174 -7.55 10.12 16.70
N ALA A 175 -7.08 8.93 17.08
CA ALA A 175 -7.22 8.44 18.46
C ALA A 175 -6.54 9.39 19.46
N TYR A 176 -5.32 9.84 19.13
CA TYR A 176 -4.60 10.82 19.96
C TYR A 176 -5.36 12.15 20.09
N LEU A 177 -5.86 12.71 18.99
CA LEU A 177 -6.64 13.96 19.03
C LEU A 177 -7.87 13.82 19.93
N ARG A 178 -8.64 12.74 19.81
CA ARG A 178 -9.79 12.48 20.71
C ARG A 178 -9.35 12.38 22.18
N LYS A 179 -8.24 11.68 22.45
CA LYS A 179 -7.69 11.51 23.80
C LYS A 179 -7.32 12.84 24.46
N VAL A 180 -6.88 13.83 23.68
CA VAL A 180 -6.56 15.16 24.18
C VAL A 180 -7.75 16.14 24.11
N GLY A 181 -8.97 15.65 23.84
CA GLY A 181 -10.19 16.43 23.84
C GLY A 181 -10.45 17.21 22.54
N GLU A 182 -9.77 16.85 21.45
CA GLU A 182 -9.92 17.49 20.15
C GLU A 182 -10.86 16.70 19.23
N ASP A 183 -11.58 17.42 18.37
CA ASP A 183 -12.38 16.81 17.30
C ASP A 183 -11.49 16.57 16.07
N PRO A 184 -11.15 15.31 15.72
CA PRO A 184 -10.27 15.01 14.58
C PRO A 184 -10.84 15.50 13.23
N GLU A 185 -12.17 15.61 13.10
CA GLU A 185 -12.82 16.06 11.86
C GLU A 185 -12.70 17.57 11.65
N ARG A 186 -12.50 18.33 12.72
CA ARG A 186 -12.45 19.79 12.71
C ARG A 186 -11.09 20.36 13.09
N PHE A 187 -10.16 19.51 13.51
CA PHE A 187 -8.85 19.97 13.97
C PHE A 187 -8.06 20.68 12.88
N PHE A 188 -8.02 20.09 11.68
CA PHE A 188 -7.37 20.70 10.52
C PHE A 188 -8.38 21.52 9.70
N ARG A 189 -7.91 22.60 9.05
CA ARG A 189 -8.75 23.39 8.13
C ARG A 189 -9.16 22.57 6.91
N SER A 190 -8.24 21.79 6.39
CA SER A 190 -8.43 20.84 5.30
C SER A 190 -7.44 19.71 5.39
N SER A 191 -7.85 18.52 5.02
CA SER A 191 -6.99 17.35 4.95
C SER A 191 -7.36 16.50 3.73
N TYR A 192 -6.40 15.72 3.25
CA TYR A 192 -6.61 14.75 2.17
C TYR A 192 -5.69 13.54 2.36
N PHE A 193 -6.00 12.47 1.64
CA PHE A 193 -5.23 11.24 1.64
C PHE A 193 -4.35 11.16 0.38
N THR A 194 -3.08 10.81 0.54
CA THR A 194 -2.15 10.59 -0.57
C THR A 194 -2.13 9.14 -1.01
N TYR A 195 -2.58 8.21 -0.18
CA TYR A 195 -2.46 6.75 -0.33
C TYR A 195 -1.00 6.27 -0.40
N SER A 196 -0.06 7.11 0.08
CA SER A 196 1.37 6.84 0.06
C SER A 196 2.08 7.59 1.18
N HIS A 197 2.87 6.90 2.00
CA HIS A 197 3.72 7.56 3.00
C HIS A 197 4.78 8.47 2.36
N ASP A 198 5.31 8.07 1.21
CA ASP A 198 6.26 8.85 0.44
C ASP A 198 5.67 10.16 -0.06
N ASP A 199 4.47 10.09 -0.64
CA ASP A 199 3.80 11.28 -1.18
C ASP A 199 3.39 12.22 -0.05
N SER A 200 3.02 11.68 1.13
CA SER A 200 2.78 12.48 2.33
C SER A 200 4.06 13.19 2.78
N LEU A 201 5.20 12.48 2.83
CA LEU A 201 6.50 13.07 3.17
C LEU A 201 6.89 14.16 2.17
N ARG A 202 6.76 13.90 0.86
CA ARG A 202 7.06 14.88 -0.20
C ARG A 202 6.16 16.10 -0.14
N ALA A 203 4.84 15.92 0.05
CA ALA A 203 3.90 17.02 0.17
C ALA A 203 4.27 17.99 1.32
N VAL A 204 4.78 17.46 2.43
CA VAL A 204 5.28 18.26 3.54
C VAL A 204 6.63 18.91 3.20
N ALA A 205 7.58 18.13 2.65
CA ALA A 205 8.91 18.61 2.30
C ALA A 205 8.85 19.77 1.28
N ASP A 206 7.96 19.67 0.29
CA ASP A 206 7.74 20.67 -0.75
C ASP A 206 6.86 21.86 -0.30
N GLY A 207 6.38 21.86 0.97
CA GLY A 207 5.53 22.93 1.52
C GLY A 207 4.12 23.01 0.91
N LEU A 208 3.66 21.96 0.25
CA LEU A 208 2.29 21.91 -0.32
C LEU A 208 1.22 21.89 0.77
N VAL A 209 1.58 21.40 1.96
CA VAL A 209 0.77 21.38 3.17
C VAL A 209 1.58 21.89 4.36
N ASP A 210 0.90 22.19 5.46
CA ASP A 210 1.51 22.74 6.65
C ASP A 210 2.00 21.64 7.61
N GLY A 211 1.50 20.40 7.43
CA GLY A 211 1.94 19.20 8.14
C GLY A 211 1.38 17.92 7.58
N GLY A 212 1.88 16.81 8.06
CA GLY A 212 1.44 15.47 7.69
C GLY A 212 1.82 14.44 8.74
N VAL A 213 1.34 13.23 8.57
CA VAL A 213 1.69 12.09 9.43
C VAL A 213 2.20 10.92 8.59
N ILE A 214 3.31 10.32 9.02
CA ILE A 214 3.95 9.19 8.32
C ILE A 214 4.39 8.10 9.30
N ALA A 215 4.68 6.91 8.78
CA ALA A 215 5.33 5.84 9.54
C ALA A 215 6.79 6.17 9.83
N SER A 216 7.29 5.82 11.02
CA SER A 216 8.73 5.88 11.31
C SER A 216 9.53 5.01 10.35
N LEU A 217 8.98 3.88 9.87
CA LEU A 217 9.60 3.03 8.86
C LEU A 217 9.92 3.78 7.56
N THR A 218 9.01 4.66 7.11
CA THR A 218 9.25 5.50 5.93
C THR A 218 10.36 6.51 6.21
N TYR A 219 10.35 7.14 7.39
CA TYR A 219 11.41 8.06 7.78
C TYR A 219 12.78 7.35 7.84
N ASP A 220 12.84 6.13 8.40
CA ASP A 220 14.06 5.32 8.47
C ASP A 220 14.55 4.91 7.09
N TYR A 221 13.64 4.54 6.18
CA TYR A 221 13.97 4.24 4.79
C TYR A 221 14.65 5.43 4.10
N TYR A 222 14.07 6.62 4.22
CA TYR A 222 14.66 7.82 3.63
C TYR A 222 15.98 8.22 4.30
N ARG A 223 16.14 8.00 5.61
CA ARG A 223 17.40 8.23 6.30
C ARG A 223 18.53 7.37 5.73
N GLU A 224 18.23 6.15 5.32
CA GLU A 224 19.20 5.21 4.76
C GLU A 224 19.48 5.45 3.27
N TYR A 225 18.43 5.67 2.47
CA TYR A 225 18.55 5.65 1.01
C TYR A 225 18.42 7.00 0.31
N ALA A 226 17.87 8.03 0.95
CA ALA A 226 17.69 9.34 0.34
C ALA A 226 17.55 10.45 1.42
N PRO A 227 18.57 10.68 2.26
CA PRO A 227 18.46 11.55 3.45
C PRO A 227 18.16 13.01 3.16
N ALA A 228 18.48 13.52 1.97
CA ALA A 228 18.30 14.92 1.60
C ALA A 228 16.85 15.43 1.77
N ILE A 229 15.84 14.57 1.57
CA ILE A 229 14.44 14.97 1.75
C ILE A 229 14.12 15.20 3.24
N LEU A 230 14.77 14.47 4.15
CA LEU A 230 14.55 14.63 5.59
C LEU A 230 15.10 15.95 6.13
N GLU A 231 16.03 16.58 5.42
CA GLU A 231 16.51 17.92 5.75
C GLU A 231 15.44 19.00 5.53
N GLN A 232 14.42 18.69 4.70
CA GLN A 232 13.30 19.59 4.40
C GLN A 232 12.14 19.47 5.38
N VAL A 233 12.17 18.49 6.30
CA VAL A 233 11.10 18.25 7.26
C VAL A 233 11.61 18.23 8.70
N ARG A 234 10.70 18.38 9.65
CA ARG A 234 10.96 18.25 11.09
C ARG A 234 9.84 17.45 11.74
N ILE A 235 10.21 16.51 12.60
CA ILE A 235 9.25 15.80 13.46
C ILE A 235 8.86 16.73 14.60
N VAL A 236 7.57 16.98 14.80
CA VAL A 236 7.04 17.83 15.89
C VAL A 236 6.29 17.02 16.93
N GLN A 237 5.92 15.78 16.62
CA GLN A 237 5.28 14.86 17.56
C GLN A 237 5.59 13.42 17.17
N VAL A 238 5.96 12.62 18.15
CA VAL A 238 5.99 11.15 18.06
C VAL A 238 4.74 10.65 18.77
N LEU A 239 3.91 9.89 18.05
CA LEU A 239 2.72 9.28 18.59
C LEU A 239 2.99 7.81 18.92
N PRO A 240 2.17 7.17 19.79
CA PRO A 240 2.27 5.75 20.08
C PRO A 240 2.35 4.90 18.81
N GLY A 241 3.02 3.78 18.93
CA GLY A 241 3.21 2.87 17.83
C GLY A 241 2.32 1.63 17.92
N SER A 242 2.58 0.69 17.02
CA SER A 242 2.01 -0.66 17.03
C SER A 242 3.01 -1.67 16.50
N GLY A 243 2.66 -2.94 16.54
CA GLY A 243 3.40 -3.97 15.81
C GLY A 243 3.47 -3.65 14.32
N MET A 244 4.56 -4.02 13.68
CA MET A 244 4.71 -3.90 12.23
C MET A 244 3.62 -4.69 11.51
N GLY A 245 3.33 -4.34 10.26
CA GLY A 245 2.26 -4.94 9.48
C GLY A 245 2.39 -6.46 9.37
N PRO A 246 1.37 -7.24 9.74
CA PRO A 246 1.47 -8.69 9.77
C PRO A 246 1.34 -9.31 8.37
N VAL A 247 1.89 -10.51 8.23
CA VAL A 247 1.57 -11.43 7.14
C VAL A 247 0.44 -12.33 7.61
N VAL A 248 -0.64 -12.39 6.83
CA VAL A 248 -1.79 -13.25 7.10
C VAL A 248 -2.03 -14.21 5.95
N ALA A 249 -2.65 -15.34 6.22
CA ALA A 249 -3.20 -16.24 5.21
C ALA A 249 -4.70 -16.43 5.43
N ARG A 250 -5.42 -16.80 4.38
CA ARG A 250 -6.77 -17.33 4.54
C ARG A 250 -6.71 -18.55 5.46
N ARG A 251 -7.70 -18.70 6.33
CA ARG A 251 -7.75 -19.79 7.30
C ARG A 251 -7.82 -21.18 6.66
N ASP A 252 -8.44 -21.27 5.49
CA ASP A 252 -8.61 -22.51 4.72
C ASP A 252 -7.45 -22.80 3.77
N LEU A 253 -6.38 -21.99 3.77
CA LEU A 253 -5.18 -22.28 2.99
C LEU A 253 -4.47 -23.51 3.57
N ARG A 254 -4.37 -24.57 2.76
CA ARG A 254 -3.77 -25.85 3.19
C ARG A 254 -2.30 -25.74 3.54
N GLU A 255 -1.57 -24.90 2.81
CA GLU A 255 -0.14 -24.69 2.97
C GLU A 255 0.22 -23.61 4.01
N ALA A 256 -0.74 -23.13 4.80
CA ALA A 256 -0.50 -22.03 5.75
C ALA A 256 0.65 -22.29 6.71
N ASP A 257 0.81 -23.55 7.20
CA ASP A 257 1.91 -23.92 8.07
C ASP A 257 3.26 -23.88 7.33
N ALA A 258 3.31 -24.38 6.10
CA ALA A 258 4.53 -24.36 5.27
C ALA A 258 4.91 -22.91 4.91
N VAL A 259 3.95 -22.06 4.57
CA VAL A 259 4.18 -20.64 4.31
C VAL A 259 4.72 -19.94 5.55
N GLN A 260 4.16 -20.23 6.73
CA GLN A 260 4.65 -19.68 8.00
C GLN A 260 6.09 -20.09 8.27
N GLU A 261 6.41 -21.37 8.15
CA GLU A 261 7.76 -21.90 8.37
C GLU A 261 8.78 -21.26 7.43
N ILE A 262 8.43 -21.13 6.13
CA ILE A 262 9.28 -20.47 5.15
C ILE A 262 9.48 -18.99 5.52
N LEU A 263 8.44 -18.26 5.91
CA LEU A 263 8.57 -16.86 6.29
C LEU A 263 9.51 -16.69 7.50
N LEU A 264 9.38 -17.52 8.52
CA LEU A 264 10.20 -17.44 9.74
C LEU A 264 11.69 -17.75 9.50
N HIS A 265 12.03 -18.32 8.34
CA HIS A 265 13.40 -18.67 7.96
C HIS A 265 13.82 -18.04 6.62
N LEU A 266 13.03 -17.06 6.13
CA LEU A 266 13.25 -16.47 4.80
C LEU A 266 14.58 -15.70 4.71
N ASP A 267 15.07 -15.19 5.83
CA ASP A 267 16.37 -14.52 5.96
C ASP A 267 17.58 -15.45 5.72
N ARG A 268 17.38 -16.77 5.69
CA ARG A 268 18.41 -17.76 5.38
C ARG A 268 18.57 -17.99 3.87
N ASP A 269 17.61 -17.59 3.08
CA ASP A 269 17.67 -17.65 1.63
C ASP A 269 18.38 -16.40 1.08
N PRO A 270 19.48 -16.53 0.32
CA PRO A 270 20.28 -15.39 -0.11
C PRO A 270 19.51 -14.38 -0.95
N GLU A 271 18.65 -14.85 -1.89
CA GLU A 271 17.86 -13.96 -2.75
C GLU A 271 16.79 -13.20 -1.95
N ALA A 272 16.11 -13.91 -1.04
CA ALA A 272 15.11 -13.28 -0.17
C ALA A 272 15.76 -12.30 0.79
N LYS A 273 16.91 -12.65 1.37
CA LYS A 273 17.65 -11.78 2.30
C LYS A 273 18.04 -10.46 1.66
N GLU A 274 18.61 -10.47 0.45
CA GLU A 274 18.92 -9.26 -0.30
C GLU A 274 17.67 -8.39 -0.48
N ALA A 275 16.54 -8.98 -0.88
CA ALA A 275 15.29 -8.26 -1.04
C ALA A 275 14.76 -7.70 0.28
N MET A 276 14.83 -8.47 1.36
CA MET A 276 14.36 -8.08 2.69
C MET A 276 15.17 -6.89 3.23
N GLU A 277 16.49 -6.90 3.07
CA GLU A 277 17.37 -5.79 3.49
C GLU A 277 16.95 -4.48 2.81
N GLN A 278 16.65 -4.51 1.51
CA GLN A 278 16.16 -3.34 0.76
C GLN A 278 14.74 -2.91 1.16
N LEU A 279 13.98 -3.79 1.82
CA LEU A 279 12.65 -3.52 2.37
C LEU A 279 12.70 -3.14 3.86
N LEU A 280 13.88 -2.98 4.45
CA LEU A 280 14.09 -2.75 5.89
C LEU A 280 13.49 -3.88 6.75
N ILE A 281 13.66 -5.12 6.34
CA ILE A 281 13.25 -6.30 7.09
C ILE A 281 14.49 -7.14 7.37
N ASP A 282 14.85 -7.32 8.65
CA ASP A 282 15.96 -8.19 9.01
C ASP A 282 15.55 -9.66 8.98
N ARG A 283 14.35 -9.95 9.49
CA ARG A 283 13.73 -11.28 9.48
C ARG A 283 12.22 -11.18 9.75
N PHE A 284 11.53 -12.29 9.58
CA PHE A 284 10.18 -12.47 10.07
C PHE A 284 10.20 -13.23 11.39
N VAL A 285 9.32 -12.83 12.31
CA VAL A 285 9.18 -13.43 13.64
C VAL A 285 7.74 -13.92 13.84
N PRO A 286 7.50 -14.83 14.80
CA PRO A 286 6.15 -15.24 15.15
C PRO A 286 5.26 -14.03 15.46
N PRO A 287 3.98 -14.06 15.05
CA PRO A 287 3.10 -12.92 15.25
C PRO A 287 2.79 -12.71 16.74
N GLN A 288 2.69 -11.45 17.13
CA GLN A 288 2.34 -11.02 18.51
C GLN A 288 1.03 -10.24 18.43
N PRO A 289 -0.14 -10.90 18.56
CA PRO A 289 -1.46 -10.28 18.40
C PRO A 289 -1.71 -9.13 19.36
N GLU A 290 -1.07 -9.13 20.53
CA GLU A 290 -1.16 -8.08 21.55
C GLU A 290 -0.59 -6.74 21.11
N LEU A 291 0.26 -6.71 20.10
CA LEU A 291 0.81 -5.48 19.51
C LEU A 291 -0.15 -4.77 18.55
N TYR A 292 -1.31 -5.37 18.28
CA TYR A 292 -2.35 -4.80 17.44
C TYR A 292 -3.55 -4.40 18.30
N PRO A 293 -3.63 -3.14 18.77
CA PRO A 293 -4.78 -2.69 19.56
C PRO A 293 -6.08 -2.88 18.78
N ARG A 294 -7.16 -3.14 19.52
CA ARG A 294 -8.48 -3.23 18.91
C ARG A 294 -8.99 -1.81 18.67
N PHE A 295 -9.25 -1.47 17.44
CA PHE A 295 -10.04 -0.31 17.09
C PHE A 295 -11.50 -0.72 17.02
N SER A 296 -12.38 -0.04 17.77
CA SER A 296 -13.81 -0.16 17.52
C SER A 296 -14.16 0.62 16.25
N PRO A 297 -15.20 0.20 15.48
CA PRO A 297 -15.68 0.96 14.33
C PRO A 297 -16.05 2.42 14.67
N GLU A 298 -16.43 2.69 15.92
CA GLU A 298 -16.79 4.02 16.43
C GLU A 298 -15.56 4.91 16.69
N GLU A 299 -14.37 4.30 16.85
CA GLU A 299 -13.11 5.00 17.14
C GLU A 299 -12.29 5.33 15.90
N GLY A 300 -12.55 4.75 14.75
CA GLY A 300 -11.58 4.76 13.65
C GLY A 300 -12.07 5.06 12.25
N ILE A 301 -13.33 4.86 11.90
CA ILE A 301 -13.76 4.99 10.50
C ILE A 301 -14.95 5.93 10.40
#